data_f8b03af9e3bed7c55af8b7d1a94b59c6
#
_entry.id   f8b03af9e3bed7c55af8b7d1a94b59c6
#
_cell.length_a   1.000
_cell.length_b   1.000
_cell.length_c   1.000
_cell.angle_alpha   90.00
_cell.angle_beta   90.00
_cell.angle_gamma   90.00
#
_symmetry.space_group_name_H-M   'P 1'
#
loop_
_entity.id
_entity.type
_entity.pdbx_description
1 polymer ?
#
loop_
_entity_poly.entity_id
_entity_poly.type
_entity_poly.pdbx_seq_one_letter_code
_entity_poly.pdbx_strand_id
1 'polypeptide(L)'
;MIRTQNVVLDSCVVIDIIEKPTVASKLKASFRGKSINIILCDIVLDEVRRVRGILPQVTVQKIGTLLGRKVKLTATTAEDESNAMQLTEQFAICHNGDNKILSLCQSRNFILVTFDKMLLKASQFVGIAVFSLFTAGGI
;
A
#
# COMPACT_ATOMS: atom_id res chain seq x y z
N MET A 1 -1.53 13.54 22.16
CA MET A 1 -0.74 12.35 21.77
C MET A 1 -0.97 12.03 20.30
N ILE A 2 0.10 11.96 19.54
CA ILE A 2 0.00 11.64 18.11
C ILE A 2 -0.12 10.12 17.94
N ARG A 3 -1.19 9.70 17.30
CA ARG A 3 -1.44 8.27 17.04
C ARG A 3 -0.65 7.83 15.80
N THR A 4 0.14 6.78 15.95
CA THR A 4 0.87 6.20 14.81
C THR A 4 -0.09 5.49 13.86
N GLN A 5 0.02 5.83 12.59
CA GLN A 5 -0.77 5.20 11.53
C GLN A 5 0.13 4.25 10.73
N ASN A 6 -0.41 3.07 10.40
CA ASN A 6 0.28 2.10 9.57
C ASN A 6 -0.30 2.16 8.17
N VAL A 7 0.53 2.50 7.20
CA VAL A 7 0.11 2.78 5.83
C VAL A 7 0.71 1.76 4.90
N VAL A 8 -0.15 1.01 4.21
CA VAL A 8 0.26 0.02 3.22
C VAL A 8 0.35 0.69 1.86
N LEU A 9 1.48 0.50 1.19
CA LEU A 9 1.66 1.00 -0.18
C LEU A 9 1.41 -0.14 -1.16
N ASP A 10 0.56 0.12 -2.14
CA ASP A 10 0.36 -0.79 -3.27
C ASP A 10 1.58 -0.74 -4.20
N SER A 11 1.77 -1.77 -5.02
CA SER A 11 2.93 -1.90 -5.90
C SER A 11 3.07 -0.74 -6.89
N CYS A 12 1.97 -0.26 -7.47
CA CYS A 12 2.01 0.89 -8.38
C CYS A 12 2.54 2.15 -7.69
N VAL A 13 2.19 2.34 -6.42
CA VAL A 13 2.67 3.47 -5.62
C VAL A 13 4.16 3.32 -5.34
N VAL A 14 4.59 2.12 -4.96
CA VAL A 14 6.01 1.83 -4.68
C VAL A 14 6.86 2.11 -5.92
N ILE A 15 6.44 1.61 -7.08
CA ILE A 15 7.15 1.83 -8.33
C ILE A 15 7.24 3.32 -8.66
N ASP A 16 6.13 4.04 -8.53
CA ASP A 16 6.08 5.47 -8.81
C ASP A 16 6.97 6.27 -7.85
N ILE A 17 7.02 5.92 -6.58
CA ILE A 17 7.91 6.57 -5.62
C ILE A 17 9.37 6.44 -6.07
N ILE A 18 9.75 5.24 -6.51
CA ILE A 18 11.13 4.97 -6.93
C ILE A 18 11.46 5.68 -8.25
N GLU A 19 10.52 5.70 -9.18
CA GLU A 19 10.76 6.20 -10.54
C GLU A 19 10.46 7.68 -10.73
N LYS A 20 9.58 8.25 -9.90
CA LYS A 20 9.10 9.63 -10.07
C LYS A 20 9.34 10.44 -8.80
N PRO A 21 10.36 11.32 -8.79
CA PRO A 21 10.66 12.13 -7.60
C PRO A 21 9.49 12.98 -7.12
N THR A 22 8.61 13.41 -8.03
CA THR A 22 7.44 14.20 -7.67
C THR A 22 6.46 13.40 -6.82
N VAL A 23 6.30 12.11 -7.07
CA VAL A 23 5.41 11.25 -6.28
C VAL A 23 5.95 11.09 -4.87
N ALA A 24 7.24 10.81 -4.74
CA ALA A 24 7.89 10.71 -3.43
C ALA A 24 7.72 12.01 -2.63
N SER A 25 7.92 13.15 -3.27
CA SER A 25 7.78 14.47 -2.64
C SER A 25 6.37 14.74 -2.17
N LYS A 26 5.37 14.41 -2.98
CA LYS A 26 3.96 14.60 -2.64
C LYS A 26 3.54 13.73 -1.44
N LEU A 27 3.95 12.47 -1.44
CA LEU A 27 3.67 11.57 -0.32
C LEU A 27 4.34 12.04 0.96
N LYS A 28 5.61 12.42 0.87
CA LYS A 28 6.35 12.94 2.01
C LYS A 28 5.67 14.18 2.59
N ALA A 29 5.21 15.08 1.73
CA ALA A 29 4.47 16.26 2.15
C ALA A 29 3.14 15.90 2.83
N SER A 30 2.43 14.92 2.28
CA SER A 30 1.16 14.46 2.84
C SER A 30 1.32 13.84 4.23
N PHE A 31 2.47 13.26 4.51
CA PHE A 31 2.75 12.64 5.80
C PHE A 31 3.30 13.62 6.84
N ARG A 32 3.59 14.86 6.45
CA ARG A 32 4.18 15.85 7.35
C ARG A 32 3.30 16.11 8.57
N GLY A 33 3.90 16.11 9.74
CA GLY A 33 3.20 16.32 11.00
C GLY A 33 2.44 15.10 11.51
N LYS A 34 2.54 13.97 10.80
CA LYS A 34 1.88 12.71 11.18
C LYS A 34 2.90 11.66 11.55
N SER A 35 2.55 10.80 12.50
CA SER A 35 3.37 9.64 12.84
C SER A 35 2.95 8.48 11.95
N ILE A 36 3.80 8.15 10.97
CA ILE A 36 3.49 7.17 9.94
C ILE A 36 4.54 6.07 9.93
N ASN A 37 4.10 4.81 9.95
CA ASN A 37 4.91 3.66 9.57
C ASN A 37 4.50 3.22 8.18
N ILE A 38 5.47 2.96 7.33
CA ILE A 38 5.22 2.41 5.99
C ILE A 38 5.23 0.89 6.08
N ILE A 39 4.18 0.28 5.57
CA ILE A 39 4.04 -1.18 5.54
C ILE A 39 4.26 -1.65 4.10
N LEU A 40 5.23 -2.52 3.90
CA LEU A 40 5.44 -3.20 2.63
C LEU A 40 5.17 -4.68 2.84
N CYS A 41 4.18 -5.20 2.12
CA CYS A 41 3.84 -6.62 2.24
C CYS A 41 4.61 -7.44 1.19
N ASP A 42 4.72 -8.73 1.45
CA ASP A 42 5.43 -9.68 0.60
C ASP A 42 4.93 -9.67 -0.84
N ILE A 43 3.62 -9.56 -1.02
CA ILE A 43 2.99 -9.54 -2.36
C ILE A 43 3.44 -8.33 -3.16
N VAL A 44 3.48 -7.16 -2.52
CA VAL A 44 3.94 -5.93 -3.17
C VAL A 44 5.42 -6.04 -3.56
N LEU A 45 6.24 -6.52 -2.65
CA LEU A 45 7.67 -6.68 -2.91
C LEU A 45 7.93 -7.67 -4.05
N ASP A 46 7.17 -8.76 -4.09
CA ASP A 46 7.27 -9.75 -5.16
C ASP A 46 6.86 -9.17 -6.51
N GLU A 47 5.79 -8.39 -6.53
CA GLU A 47 5.33 -7.75 -7.77
C GLU A 47 6.34 -6.73 -8.29
N VAL A 48 6.91 -5.91 -7.42
CA VAL A 48 7.95 -4.94 -7.80
C VAL A 48 9.17 -5.68 -8.39
N ARG A 49 9.56 -6.79 -7.80
CA ARG A 49 10.65 -7.61 -8.32
C ARG A 49 10.32 -8.18 -9.70
N ARG A 50 9.11 -8.71 -9.89
CA ARG A 50 8.71 -9.28 -11.18
C ARG A 50 8.58 -8.23 -12.27
N VAL A 51 8.07 -7.07 -11.95
CA VAL A 51 7.77 -6.02 -12.93
C VAL A 51 8.99 -5.16 -13.24
N ARG A 52 9.84 -4.89 -12.26
CA ARG A 52 10.98 -3.97 -12.40
C ARG A 52 12.34 -4.61 -12.13
N GLY A 53 12.39 -5.84 -11.69
CA GLY A 53 13.65 -6.50 -11.36
C GLY A 53 14.36 -5.94 -10.14
N ILE A 54 13.66 -5.21 -9.28
CA ILE A 54 14.25 -4.63 -8.07
C ILE A 54 14.11 -5.62 -6.93
N LEU A 55 15.23 -5.98 -6.31
CA LEU A 55 15.22 -6.92 -5.18
C LEU A 55 14.47 -6.33 -3.98
N PRO A 56 13.79 -7.17 -3.17
CA PRO A 56 13.01 -6.69 -2.02
C PRO A 56 13.80 -5.80 -1.07
N GLN A 57 15.02 -6.18 -0.69
CA GLN A 57 15.82 -5.38 0.23
C GLN A 57 16.20 -4.02 -0.35
N VAL A 58 16.39 -3.93 -1.67
CA VAL A 58 16.67 -2.65 -2.35
C VAL A 58 15.42 -1.78 -2.35
N THR A 59 14.26 -2.37 -2.60
CA THR A 59 12.97 -1.67 -2.56
C THR A 59 12.72 -1.09 -1.17
N VAL A 60 12.89 -1.88 -0.14
CA VAL A 60 12.71 -1.44 1.26
C VAL A 60 13.61 -0.26 1.57
N GLN A 61 14.89 -0.35 1.21
CA GLN A 61 15.84 0.72 1.47
C GLN A 61 15.48 2.01 0.74
N LYS A 62 15.12 1.90 -0.55
CA LYS A 62 14.76 3.06 -1.35
C LYS A 62 13.50 3.75 -0.81
N ILE A 63 12.48 3.00 -0.48
CA ILE A 63 11.23 3.56 0.05
C ILE A 63 11.49 4.26 1.38
N GLY A 64 12.22 3.63 2.28
CA GLY A 64 12.56 4.24 3.57
C GLY A 64 13.33 5.55 3.42
N THR A 65 14.30 5.57 2.51
CA THR A 65 15.11 6.76 2.25
C THR A 65 14.30 7.86 1.58
N LEU A 66 13.54 7.52 0.55
CA LEU A 66 12.78 8.51 -0.22
C LEU A 66 11.65 9.14 0.57
N LEU A 67 10.99 8.38 1.43
CA LEU A 67 9.90 8.89 2.26
C LEU A 67 10.37 9.40 3.62
N GLY A 68 11.58 9.04 4.05
CA GLY A 68 12.10 9.42 5.35
C GLY A 68 11.27 8.86 6.50
N ARG A 69 10.76 7.65 6.34
CA ARG A 69 9.91 6.99 7.33
C ARG A 69 10.37 5.56 7.57
N LYS A 70 10.03 5.05 8.75
CA LYS A 70 10.31 3.66 9.11
C LYS A 70 9.48 2.73 8.25
N VAL A 71 10.10 1.71 7.69
CA VAL A 71 9.46 0.69 6.90
C VAL A 71 9.37 -0.59 7.71
N LYS A 72 8.18 -1.19 7.75
CA LYS A 72 7.92 -2.49 8.36
C LYS A 72 7.52 -3.47 7.28
N LEU A 73 8.06 -4.67 7.34
CA LEU A 73 7.71 -5.75 6.43
C LEU A 73 6.58 -6.57 7.05
N THR A 74 5.61 -6.94 6.24
CA THR A 74 4.48 -7.75 6.69
C THR A 74 4.21 -8.83 5.65
N ALA A 75 4.15 -10.08 6.11
CA ALA A 75 3.81 -11.21 5.26
C ALA A 75 2.31 -11.50 5.34
N THR A 76 1.72 -11.88 4.21
CA THR A 76 0.35 -12.40 4.19
C THR A 76 0.33 -13.79 4.82
N THR A 77 -0.72 -14.06 5.59
CA THR A 77 -0.92 -15.33 6.26
C THR A 77 -1.92 -16.20 5.52
N ALA A 78 -2.06 -17.46 5.93
CA ALA A 78 -3.11 -18.33 5.39
C ALA A 78 -4.50 -17.78 5.65
N GLU A 79 -4.69 -17.11 6.79
CA GLU A 79 -5.96 -16.45 7.11
C GLU A 79 -6.24 -15.28 6.17
N ASP A 80 -5.22 -14.48 5.85
CA ASP A 80 -5.34 -13.40 4.87
C ASP A 80 -5.75 -13.96 3.50
N GLU A 81 -5.17 -15.06 3.08
CA GLU A 81 -5.50 -15.69 1.79
C GLU A 81 -6.94 -16.22 1.78
N SER A 82 -7.37 -16.84 2.86
CA SER A 82 -8.75 -17.33 2.99
C SER A 82 -9.75 -16.18 2.92
N ASN A 83 -9.50 -15.11 3.65
CA ASN A 83 -10.35 -13.92 3.63
C ASN A 83 -10.32 -13.24 2.26
N ALA A 84 -9.17 -13.24 1.60
CA ALA A 84 -9.03 -12.68 0.25
C ALA A 84 -9.91 -13.40 -0.76
N MET A 85 -10.01 -14.73 -0.65
CA MET A 85 -10.90 -15.52 -1.51
C MET A 85 -12.36 -15.11 -1.32
N GLN A 86 -12.78 -14.90 -0.08
CA GLN A 86 -14.14 -14.44 0.22
C GLN A 86 -14.40 -13.05 -0.36
N LEU A 87 -13.44 -12.15 -0.27
CA LEU A 87 -13.56 -10.81 -0.84
C LEU A 87 -13.70 -10.87 -2.36
N THR A 88 -12.95 -11.76 -3.02
CA THR A 88 -13.04 -11.94 -4.46
C THR A 88 -14.44 -12.41 -4.87
N GLU A 89 -15.02 -13.34 -4.12
CA GLU A 89 -16.37 -13.84 -4.39
C GLU A 89 -17.43 -12.76 -4.20
N GLN A 90 -17.29 -11.94 -3.15
CA GLN A 90 -18.27 -10.91 -2.82
C GLN A 90 -18.20 -9.70 -3.74
N PHE A 91 -17.02 -9.29 -4.14
CA PHE A 91 -16.82 -7.99 -4.78
C PHE A 91 -16.20 -8.09 -6.18
N ALA A 92 -16.02 -9.30 -6.71
CA ALA A 92 -15.46 -9.53 -8.03
C ALA A 92 -14.13 -8.80 -8.27
N ILE A 93 -13.26 -8.81 -7.26
CA ILE A 93 -11.92 -8.21 -7.34
C ILE A 93 -11.04 -9.16 -8.14
N CYS A 94 -10.61 -8.72 -9.32
CA CYS A 94 -10.02 -9.61 -10.31
C CYS A 94 -8.49 -9.58 -10.40
N HIS A 95 -7.84 -8.61 -9.77
CA HIS A 95 -6.39 -8.48 -9.90
C HIS A 95 -5.63 -9.37 -8.93
N ASN A 96 -4.59 -10.02 -9.44
CA ASN A 96 -3.72 -10.86 -8.63
C ASN A 96 -3.07 -10.05 -7.52
N GLY A 97 -3.32 -10.44 -6.29
CA GLY A 97 -2.74 -9.80 -5.11
C GLY A 97 -3.56 -8.67 -4.52
N ASP A 98 -4.43 -8.01 -5.28
CA ASP A 98 -5.23 -6.89 -4.78
C ASP A 98 -6.16 -7.34 -3.66
N ASN A 99 -6.81 -8.48 -3.82
CA ASN A 99 -7.68 -9.05 -2.79
C ASN A 99 -6.91 -9.36 -1.50
N LYS A 100 -5.65 -9.79 -1.61
CA LYS A 100 -4.80 -10.08 -0.45
C LYS A 100 -4.39 -8.79 0.26
N ILE A 101 -4.11 -7.73 -0.50
CA ILE A 101 -3.81 -6.41 0.06
C ILE A 101 -5.01 -5.88 0.82
N LEU A 102 -6.22 -6.01 0.26
CA LEU A 102 -7.46 -5.59 0.93
C LEU A 102 -7.68 -6.38 2.21
N SER A 103 -7.47 -7.70 2.18
CA SER A 103 -7.60 -8.55 3.35
C SER A 103 -6.64 -8.13 4.45
N LEU A 104 -5.39 -7.87 4.10
CA LEU A 104 -4.36 -7.43 5.03
C LEU A 104 -4.77 -6.13 5.71
N CYS A 105 -5.22 -5.14 4.94
CA CYS A 105 -5.65 -3.85 5.46
C CYS A 105 -6.87 -3.99 6.38
N GLN A 106 -7.84 -4.81 5.97
CA GLN A 106 -9.05 -5.03 6.72
C GLN A 106 -8.79 -5.70 8.07
N SER A 107 -8.01 -6.77 8.07
CA SER A 107 -7.75 -7.56 9.28
C SER A 107 -6.87 -6.83 10.29
N ARG A 108 -5.97 -5.97 9.83
CA ARG A 108 -5.01 -5.28 10.70
C ARG A 108 -5.30 -3.79 10.84
N ASN A 109 -6.39 -3.33 10.26
CA ASN A 109 -6.80 -1.93 10.31
C ASN A 109 -5.70 -0.99 9.77
N PHE A 110 -5.07 -1.40 8.69
CA PHE A 110 -4.08 -0.57 7.99
C PHE A 110 -4.76 0.38 7.02
N ILE A 111 -4.11 1.50 6.75
CA ILE A 111 -4.56 2.49 5.78
C ILE A 111 -3.89 2.15 4.44
N LEU A 112 -4.66 2.17 3.35
CA LEU A 112 -4.16 1.84 2.02
C LEU A 112 -3.82 3.11 1.23
N VAL A 113 -2.69 3.08 0.53
CA VAL A 113 -2.34 4.07 -0.50
C VAL A 113 -2.23 3.34 -1.82
N THR A 114 -3.06 3.71 -2.77
CA THR A 114 -3.02 3.16 -4.13
C THR A 114 -3.44 4.21 -5.14
N PHE A 115 -2.94 4.09 -6.37
CA PHE A 115 -3.38 4.91 -7.51
C PHE A 115 -4.34 4.15 -8.43
N ASP A 116 -4.59 2.89 -8.13
CA ASP A 116 -5.51 2.05 -8.90
C ASP A 116 -6.95 2.39 -8.50
N LYS A 117 -7.72 2.92 -9.45
CA LYS A 117 -9.11 3.34 -9.20
C LYS A 117 -10.01 2.17 -8.82
N MET A 118 -9.75 0.98 -9.38
CA MET A 118 -10.54 -0.21 -9.06
C MET A 118 -10.29 -0.66 -7.63
N LEU A 119 -9.03 -0.62 -7.21
CA LEU A 119 -8.66 -0.98 -5.85
C LEU A 119 -9.20 0.03 -4.84
N LEU A 120 -9.17 1.32 -5.18
CA LEU A 120 -9.80 2.37 -4.36
C LEU A 120 -11.28 2.12 -4.16
N LYS A 121 -11.98 1.81 -5.24
CA LYS A 121 -13.42 1.54 -5.19
C LYS A 121 -13.72 0.31 -4.34
N ALA A 122 -12.96 -0.76 -4.51
CA ALA A 122 -13.11 -1.97 -3.70
C ALA A 122 -12.84 -1.69 -2.23
N SER A 123 -11.83 -0.87 -1.92
CA SER A 123 -11.50 -0.47 -0.54
C SER A 123 -12.69 0.22 0.14
N GLN A 124 -13.39 1.08 -0.58
CA GLN A 124 -14.57 1.77 -0.06
C GLN A 124 -15.70 0.79 0.27
N PHE A 125 -15.90 -0.21 -0.58
CA PHE A 125 -16.93 -1.24 -0.35
C PHE A 125 -16.66 -2.08 0.90
N VAL A 126 -15.41 -2.40 1.17
CA VAL A 126 -15.07 -3.24 2.33
C VAL A 126 -14.75 -2.43 3.59
N GLY A 127 -14.87 -1.10 3.53
CA GLY A 127 -14.69 -0.24 4.69
C GLY A 127 -13.24 -0.04 5.11
N ILE A 128 -12.29 -0.14 4.19
CA ILE A 128 -10.87 0.10 4.46
C ILE A 128 -10.58 1.59 4.36
N ALA A 129 -9.85 2.12 5.34
CA ALA A 129 -9.40 3.51 5.29
C ALA A 129 -8.37 3.69 4.18
N VAL A 130 -8.51 4.76 3.41
CA VAL A 130 -7.64 5.09 2.29
C VAL A 130 -6.98 6.43 2.57
N PHE A 131 -5.66 6.51 2.32
CA PHE A 131 -4.95 7.78 2.44
C PHE A 131 -5.23 8.61 1.19
N SER A 132 -5.78 9.80 1.41
CA SER A 132 -6.40 10.58 0.35
C SER A 132 -5.41 11.48 -0.37
N LEU A 133 -4.60 10.91 -1.26
CA LEU A 133 -3.71 11.68 -2.10
C LEU A 133 -4.47 12.41 -3.22
N PHE A 134 -5.54 11.80 -3.68
CA PHE A 134 -6.28 12.29 -4.84
C PHE A 134 -7.16 13.49 -4.52
N THR A 135 -7.52 13.67 -3.26
CA THR A 135 -8.33 14.82 -2.86
C THR A 135 -7.50 16.05 -2.55
N ALA A 136 -6.20 15.92 -2.50
CA ALA A 136 -5.31 17.08 -2.33
C ALA A 136 -5.17 17.90 -3.60
N GLY A 137 -6.17 17.85 -4.44
CA GLY A 137 -6.40 18.79 -5.53
C GLY A 137 -5.31 18.84 -6.59
N GLY A 138 -4.62 17.84 -6.77
CA GLY A 138 -3.52 18.00 -7.66
C GLY A 138 -3.28 16.85 -8.61
N ILE A 139 -4.17 15.99 -8.63
CA ILE A 139 -3.92 14.81 -9.46
C ILE A 139 -4.98 14.62 -10.48
#